data_c74e44d033215b8855d422573c45714d
#
_entry.id   c74e44d033215b8855d422573c45714d
#
_cell.length_a   1.000
_cell.length_b   1.000
_cell.length_c   1.000
_cell.angle_alpha   90.00
_cell.angle_beta   90.00
_cell.angle_gamma   90.00
#
_symmetry.space_group_name_H-M   'P 1'
#
loop_
_entity.id
_entity.type
_entity.pdbx_description
1 polymer ?
#
loop_
_entity_poly.entity_id
_entity_poly.type
_entity_poly.pdbx_seq_one_letter_code
_entity_poly.pdbx_strand_id
1 'polypeptide(L)'
;MSRMLGTVSMGVRAPIIRQGDDLAQIVTDSILAAINNGEITPRDRDVVCMTEAIVARAQGNYASIDDIAADVQNKLGGETVGVIFPILSRNRFAICLRGIAKGCKKVVLMLSYPSDEVGNHLVDLDILDAKGINPYSDVLPEAKWRELFGAPKHTFTGVDYVEYYSNLIREMGADVEVVFANDCRAILNYSKNVLNCDIHSRVRTKRLLKAAGAERVYGLDEILTESVNGSGWNARYGLLGSNKATEDTVKLFPREDCQALVDDIQAKLLAATGKCMEVMVYGDGAFKDPVGKIWELADPVLSPAYTPGLEGTPNELKLKYLADNDFANLSGEALRDAIKSKIQQKDGSSLVGNMAAQGTTPRRLTDLIGSLCDLTSGSGDKGTPIVYIQGYFDNYTND
;
A
#
# COMPACT_ATOMS: atom_id res chain seq x y z
N MET A 1 -5.77 -29.98 27.61
CA MET A 1 -6.61 -29.99 26.39
C MET A 1 -5.79 -29.31 25.30
N SER A 2 -5.66 -29.90 24.12
CA SER A 2 -4.97 -29.24 23.01
C SER A 2 -5.68 -27.93 22.67
N ARG A 3 -4.93 -26.89 22.43
CA ARG A 3 -5.44 -25.57 22.03
C ARG A 3 -6.12 -25.69 20.66
N MET A 4 -7.38 -25.32 20.57
CA MET A 4 -8.15 -25.38 19.33
C MET A 4 -8.07 -24.10 18.51
N LEU A 5 -7.76 -22.95 19.15
CA LEU A 5 -7.61 -21.69 18.44
C LEU A 5 -6.16 -21.50 17.98
N GLY A 6 -5.99 -21.23 16.72
CA GLY A 6 -4.73 -20.83 16.12
C GLY A 6 -4.49 -19.31 16.24
N THR A 7 -4.34 -18.63 15.10
CA THR A 7 -4.18 -17.17 15.06
C THR A 7 -5.48 -16.45 15.41
N VAL A 8 -5.39 -15.44 16.29
CA VAL A 8 -6.47 -14.54 16.65
C VAL A 8 -6.03 -13.12 16.38
N SER A 9 -6.83 -12.35 15.62
CA SER A 9 -6.56 -10.95 15.31
C SER A 9 -7.63 -10.07 15.96
N MET A 10 -7.21 -9.07 16.74
CA MET A 10 -8.07 -8.24 17.57
C MET A 10 -7.77 -6.76 17.35
N GLY A 11 -8.81 -5.97 17.01
CA GLY A 11 -8.70 -4.51 16.96
C GLY A 11 -8.70 -3.92 18.37
N VAL A 12 -7.69 -3.11 18.67
CA VAL A 12 -7.54 -2.44 19.97
C VAL A 12 -7.86 -0.97 19.82
N ARG A 13 -8.76 -0.46 20.67
CA ARG A 13 -9.16 0.94 20.68
C ARG A 13 -8.03 1.83 21.18
N ALA A 14 -7.94 3.02 20.60
CA ALA A 14 -7.02 4.06 21.03
C ALA A 14 -7.75 5.42 21.08
N PRO A 15 -7.23 6.41 21.82
CA PRO A 15 -7.72 7.77 21.74
C PRO A 15 -7.50 8.35 20.34
N ILE A 16 -8.15 9.47 20.04
CA ILE A 16 -7.93 10.21 18.78
C ILE A 16 -6.53 10.80 18.80
N ILE A 17 -5.66 10.30 17.94
CA ILE A 17 -4.27 10.75 17.82
C ILE A 17 -4.20 12.14 17.17
N ARG A 18 -3.36 13.01 17.71
CA ARG A 18 -3.07 14.36 17.19
C ARG A 18 -1.59 14.53 16.94
N GLN A 19 -1.24 15.55 16.17
CA GLN A 19 0.14 15.92 15.96
C GLN A 19 0.82 16.24 17.30
N GLY A 20 2.01 15.67 17.51
CA GLY A 20 2.83 15.84 18.71
C GLY A 20 2.49 14.90 19.86
N ASP A 21 1.48 14.04 19.72
CA ASP A 21 1.18 13.00 20.74
C ASP A 21 2.33 12.00 20.85
N ASP A 22 2.62 11.55 22.07
CA ASP A 22 3.53 10.43 22.33
C ASP A 22 2.84 9.11 21.94
N LEU A 23 2.98 8.76 20.67
CA LEU A 23 2.33 7.59 20.11
C LEU A 23 2.86 6.29 20.72
N ALA A 24 4.16 6.23 21.08
CA ALA A 24 4.71 5.04 21.72
C ALA A 24 4.05 4.77 23.07
N GLN A 25 3.86 5.81 23.86
CA GLN A 25 3.15 5.68 25.14
C GLN A 25 1.69 5.32 24.94
N ILE A 26 0.98 5.98 24.03
CA ILE A 26 -0.45 5.73 23.75
C ILE A 26 -0.69 4.27 23.30
N VAL A 27 0.14 3.75 22.39
CA VAL A 27 0.02 2.36 21.93
C VAL A 27 0.29 1.40 23.07
N THR A 28 1.36 1.63 23.83
CA THR A 28 1.71 0.82 25.00
C THR A 28 0.55 0.80 26.02
N ASP A 29 0.04 1.96 26.40
CA ASP A 29 -1.05 2.07 27.38
C ASP A 29 -2.32 1.39 26.90
N SER A 30 -2.65 1.50 25.61
CA SER A 30 -3.84 0.85 25.02
C SER A 30 -3.74 -0.67 25.11
N ILE A 31 -2.56 -1.24 24.81
CA ILE A 31 -2.31 -2.67 24.93
C ILE A 31 -2.33 -3.12 26.40
N LEU A 32 -1.68 -2.37 27.30
CA LEU A 32 -1.67 -2.68 28.71
C LEU A 32 -3.07 -2.59 29.36
N ALA A 33 -3.89 -1.65 28.90
CA ALA A 33 -5.29 -1.57 29.33
C ALA A 33 -6.07 -2.83 28.97
N ALA A 34 -5.94 -3.33 27.74
CA ALA A 34 -6.60 -4.56 27.31
C ALA A 34 -6.07 -5.80 28.07
N ILE A 35 -4.78 -5.83 28.40
CA ILE A 35 -4.19 -6.88 29.26
C ILE A 35 -4.75 -6.81 30.66
N ASN A 36 -4.78 -5.63 31.29
CA ASN A 36 -5.25 -5.43 32.64
C ASN A 36 -6.76 -5.72 32.79
N ASN A 37 -7.54 -5.48 31.74
CA ASN A 37 -8.96 -5.84 31.68
C ASN A 37 -9.19 -7.35 31.48
N GLY A 38 -8.14 -8.15 31.28
CA GLY A 38 -8.25 -9.60 31.03
C GLY A 38 -8.72 -9.96 29.61
N GLU A 39 -8.70 -9.00 28.68
CA GLU A 39 -9.11 -9.21 27.29
C GLU A 39 -7.98 -9.84 26.47
N ILE A 40 -6.73 -9.61 26.87
CA ILE A 40 -5.51 -10.15 26.24
C ILE A 40 -4.66 -10.84 27.29
N THR A 41 -4.18 -12.04 27.00
CA THR A 41 -3.10 -12.71 27.75
C THR A 41 -1.84 -12.71 26.90
N PRO A 42 -0.85 -11.83 27.18
CA PRO A 42 0.29 -11.63 26.27
C PRO A 42 1.23 -12.83 26.25
N ARG A 43 1.81 -13.10 25.07
CA ARG A 43 2.78 -14.16 24.82
C ARG A 43 3.99 -13.63 24.08
N ASP A 44 5.10 -14.36 24.18
CA ASP A 44 6.24 -14.09 23.34
C ASP A 44 5.86 -14.30 21.87
N ARG A 45 6.34 -13.41 21.01
CA ARG A 45 6.05 -13.36 19.57
C ARG A 45 4.60 -13.06 19.19
N ASP A 46 3.75 -12.61 20.11
CA ASP A 46 2.52 -11.93 19.69
C ASP A 46 2.89 -10.65 18.92
N VAL A 47 2.02 -10.16 18.07
CA VAL A 47 2.34 -9.02 17.20
C VAL A 47 1.41 -7.84 17.51
N VAL A 48 2.00 -6.67 17.74
CA VAL A 48 1.31 -5.39 17.88
C VAL A 48 1.51 -4.60 16.61
N CYS A 49 0.43 -4.28 15.93
CA CYS A 49 0.45 -3.54 14.68
C CYS A 49 -0.28 -2.21 14.85
N MET A 50 0.17 -1.18 14.15
CA MET A 50 -0.53 0.10 14.09
C MET A 50 -0.57 0.62 12.66
N THR A 51 -1.69 1.28 12.29
CA THR A 51 -1.83 1.85 10.96
C THR A 51 -0.86 3.03 10.76
N GLU A 52 -0.27 3.12 9.57
CA GLU A 52 0.59 4.24 9.17
C GLU A 52 -0.10 5.61 9.38
N ALA A 53 -1.42 5.62 9.27
CA ALA A 53 -2.22 6.85 9.37
C ALA A 53 -2.07 7.56 10.71
N ILE A 54 -2.05 6.82 11.84
CA ILE A 54 -1.85 7.43 13.16
C ILE A 54 -0.41 7.83 13.38
N VAL A 55 0.56 7.11 12.81
CA VAL A 55 1.98 7.45 12.90
C VAL A 55 2.27 8.75 12.16
N ALA A 56 1.87 8.86 10.89
CA ALA A 56 2.04 10.08 10.11
C ALA A 56 1.31 11.28 10.75
N ARG A 57 0.13 11.01 11.36
CA ARG A 57 -0.62 12.04 12.08
C ARG A 57 0.11 12.55 13.33
N ALA A 58 0.64 11.66 14.15
CA ALA A 58 1.44 12.04 15.32
C ALA A 58 2.69 12.82 14.93
N GLN A 59 3.34 12.43 13.84
CA GLN A 59 4.49 13.16 13.26
C GLN A 59 4.12 14.51 12.64
N GLY A 60 2.82 14.81 12.42
CA GLY A 60 2.41 15.99 11.66
C GLY A 60 2.90 15.99 10.21
N ASN A 61 2.96 14.80 9.58
CA ASN A 61 3.55 14.65 8.25
C ASN A 61 2.55 15.00 7.15
N TYR A 62 2.27 16.29 6.99
CA TYR A 62 1.33 16.86 6.04
C TYR A 62 2.02 17.81 5.06
N ALA A 63 1.46 17.91 3.84
CA ALA A 63 1.87 18.90 2.87
C ALA A 63 0.64 19.56 2.22
N SER A 64 0.74 20.83 1.88
CA SER A 64 -0.30 21.57 1.16
C SER A 64 -0.19 21.33 -0.35
N ILE A 65 -1.26 21.67 -1.08
CA ILE A 65 -1.20 21.72 -2.55
C ILE A 65 -0.19 22.75 -3.06
N ASP A 66 0.13 23.79 -2.26
CA ASP A 66 1.15 24.79 -2.58
C ASP A 66 2.57 24.21 -2.48
N ASP A 67 2.83 23.38 -1.50
CA ASP A 67 4.12 22.69 -1.35
C ASP A 67 4.34 21.70 -2.51
N ILE A 68 3.28 20.96 -2.89
CA ILE A 68 3.31 20.07 -4.06
C ILE A 68 3.59 20.89 -5.32
N ALA A 69 2.88 22.01 -5.52
CA ALA A 69 3.05 22.89 -6.68
C ALA A 69 4.47 23.41 -6.80
N ALA A 70 5.06 23.88 -5.68
CA ALA A 70 6.43 24.39 -5.65
C ALA A 70 7.44 23.30 -6.05
N ASP A 71 7.32 22.09 -5.51
CA ASP A 71 8.24 20.99 -5.86
C ASP A 71 8.07 20.52 -7.30
N VAL A 72 6.82 20.41 -7.78
CA VAL A 72 6.53 20.07 -9.19
C VAL A 72 7.11 21.13 -10.14
N GLN A 73 6.93 22.42 -9.83
CA GLN A 73 7.48 23.51 -10.64
C GLN A 73 9.01 23.46 -10.67
N ASN A 74 9.66 23.24 -9.55
CA ASN A 74 11.11 23.13 -9.46
C ASN A 74 11.65 21.95 -10.27
N LYS A 75 11.00 20.80 -10.21
CA LYS A 75 11.44 19.56 -10.87
C LYS A 75 11.08 19.51 -12.34
N LEU A 76 9.91 19.98 -12.73
CA LEU A 76 9.35 19.84 -14.09
C LEU A 76 9.30 21.13 -14.89
N GLY A 77 9.57 22.29 -14.27
CA GLY A 77 9.78 23.57 -14.96
C GLY A 77 8.53 24.41 -15.21
N GLY A 78 7.36 24.01 -14.71
CA GLY A 78 6.17 24.88 -14.67
C GLY A 78 5.44 25.16 -16.00
N GLU A 79 5.90 24.64 -17.12
CA GLU A 79 5.23 24.82 -18.43
C GLU A 79 4.22 23.70 -18.71
N THR A 80 4.38 22.95 -19.78
CA THR A 80 3.51 21.79 -20.08
C THR A 80 4.07 20.54 -19.43
N VAL A 81 3.28 19.88 -18.58
CA VAL A 81 3.64 18.63 -17.91
C VAL A 81 2.73 17.50 -18.38
N GLY A 82 3.33 16.41 -18.84
CA GLY A 82 2.63 15.15 -19.09
C GLY A 82 2.43 14.41 -17.77
N VAL A 83 1.20 14.18 -17.36
CA VAL A 83 0.84 13.39 -16.16
C VAL A 83 0.28 12.06 -16.63
N ILE A 84 0.95 10.96 -16.31
CA ILE A 84 0.60 9.66 -16.89
C ILE A 84 0.20 8.64 -15.84
N PHE A 85 -0.79 7.85 -16.21
CA PHE A 85 -1.26 6.64 -15.51
C PHE A 85 -1.61 6.84 -14.03
N PRO A 86 -2.35 7.90 -13.69
CA PRO A 86 -2.86 8.02 -12.33
C PRO A 86 -3.95 7.00 -12.06
N ILE A 87 -4.06 6.57 -10.81
CA ILE A 87 -5.23 5.83 -10.36
C ILE A 87 -6.47 6.73 -10.31
N LEU A 88 -7.65 6.16 -10.58
CA LEU A 88 -8.92 6.87 -10.55
C LEU A 88 -9.44 6.98 -9.10
N SER A 89 -8.99 8.01 -8.38
CA SER A 89 -9.26 8.17 -6.96
C SER A 89 -9.56 9.61 -6.56
N ARG A 90 -10.66 9.80 -5.81
CA ARG A 90 -11.07 11.10 -5.28
C ARG A 90 -10.32 11.53 -4.01
N ASN A 91 -9.79 10.59 -3.27
CA ASN A 91 -9.14 10.82 -1.97
C ASN A 91 -7.63 10.61 -1.97
N ARG A 92 -7.07 9.98 -2.98
CA ARG A 92 -5.62 9.76 -3.13
C ARG A 92 -5.03 10.63 -4.21
N PHE A 93 -5.43 10.44 -5.45
CA PHE A 93 -4.83 11.15 -6.57
C PHE A 93 -5.41 12.55 -6.81
N ALA A 94 -6.72 12.76 -6.65
CA ALA A 94 -7.36 14.05 -6.95
C ALA A 94 -6.73 15.24 -6.21
N ILE A 95 -6.36 15.07 -4.95
CA ILE A 95 -5.69 16.12 -4.17
C ILE A 95 -4.25 16.35 -4.66
N CYS A 96 -3.51 15.31 -5.01
CA CYS A 96 -2.20 15.43 -5.62
C CYS A 96 -2.29 16.16 -6.97
N LEU A 97 -3.30 15.84 -7.79
CA LEU A 97 -3.54 16.48 -9.08
C LEU A 97 -3.78 18.00 -8.96
N ARG A 98 -4.48 18.45 -7.91
CA ARG A 98 -4.63 19.89 -7.62
C ARG A 98 -3.27 20.57 -7.44
N GLY A 99 -2.39 20.00 -6.61
CA GLY A 99 -1.04 20.52 -6.41
C GLY A 99 -0.19 20.46 -7.68
N ILE A 100 -0.24 19.37 -8.43
CA ILE A 100 0.46 19.20 -9.71
C ILE A 100 0.01 20.27 -10.72
N ALA A 101 -1.30 20.43 -10.89
CA ALA A 101 -1.86 21.41 -11.83
C ALA A 101 -1.50 22.84 -11.44
N LYS A 102 -1.54 23.17 -10.14
CA LYS A 102 -1.14 24.51 -9.65
C LYS A 102 0.32 24.83 -9.94
N GLY A 103 1.19 23.80 -10.06
CA GLY A 103 2.62 23.93 -10.34
C GLY A 103 2.98 24.07 -11.82
N CYS A 104 2.02 24.11 -12.77
CA CYS A 104 2.30 24.19 -14.21
C CYS A 104 1.22 24.98 -14.96
N LYS A 105 1.55 25.41 -16.20
CA LYS A 105 0.59 26.14 -17.06
C LYS A 105 -0.38 25.23 -17.77
N LYS A 106 0.07 24.02 -18.15
CA LYS A 106 -0.75 23.05 -18.86
C LYS A 106 -0.44 21.64 -18.36
N VAL A 107 -1.48 20.84 -18.14
CA VAL A 107 -1.41 19.40 -17.88
C VAL A 107 -1.89 18.65 -19.12
N VAL A 108 -1.08 17.74 -19.64
CA VAL A 108 -1.54 16.69 -20.55
C VAL A 108 -1.75 15.44 -19.72
N LEU A 109 -3.01 15.14 -19.42
CA LEU A 109 -3.41 14.00 -18.58
C LEU A 109 -3.58 12.76 -19.46
N MET A 110 -2.69 11.79 -19.33
CA MET A 110 -2.79 10.53 -20.05
C MET A 110 -3.29 9.43 -19.12
N LEU A 111 -4.48 8.94 -19.41
CA LEU A 111 -5.13 7.86 -18.67
C LEU A 111 -4.91 6.52 -19.35
N SER A 112 -4.64 5.48 -18.56
CA SER A 112 -4.70 4.10 -19.05
C SER A 112 -6.15 3.67 -19.26
N TYR A 113 -6.37 2.74 -20.19
CA TYR A 113 -7.67 2.17 -20.47
C TYR A 113 -7.55 0.69 -20.88
N PRO A 114 -8.53 -0.15 -20.69
CA PRO A 114 -9.90 0.13 -20.21
C PRO A 114 -10.00 0.51 -18.72
N SER A 115 -8.94 0.27 -17.96
CA SER A 115 -8.89 0.54 -16.51
C SER A 115 -7.54 1.13 -16.09
N ASP A 116 -7.51 1.69 -14.89
CA ASP A 116 -6.23 1.96 -14.21
C ASP A 116 -5.57 0.67 -13.72
N GLU A 117 -4.38 0.78 -13.15
CA GLU A 117 -3.58 -0.37 -12.71
C GLU A 117 -4.11 -1.08 -11.45
N VAL A 118 -5.10 -0.51 -10.76
CA VAL A 118 -5.80 -1.14 -9.62
C VAL A 118 -7.19 -1.65 -9.99
N GLY A 119 -7.57 -1.56 -11.26
CA GLY A 119 -8.78 -2.16 -11.80
C GLY A 119 -10.02 -1.26 -11.82
N ASN A 120 -9.87 0.07 -11.63
CA ASN A 120 -10.98 0.99 -11.84
C ASN A 120 -11.23 1.18 -13.33
N HIS A 121 -12.33 0.66 -13.83
CA HIS A 121 -12.67 0.70 -15.26
C HIS A 121 -13.21 2.08 -15.68
N LEU A 122 -12.70 2.60 -16.80
CA LEU A 122 -13.26 3.72 -17.55
C LEU A 122 -14.29 3.25 -18.58
N VAL A 123 -14.08 2.05 -19.13
CA VAL A 123 -14.96 1.44 -20.15
C VAL A 123 -14.83 -0.08 -20.04
N ASP A 124 -15.88 -0.80 -20.44
CA ASP A 124 -15.88 -2.24 -20.48
C ASP A 124 -15.07 -2.79 -21.66
N LEU A 125 -14.39 -3.92 -21.46
CA LEU A 125 -13.61 -4.60 -22.51
C LEU A 125 -14.48 -5.03 -23.69
N ASP A 126 -15.69 -5.53 -23.45
CA ASP A 126 -16.61 -5.95 -24.51
C ASP A 126 -16.99 -4.78 -25.43
N ILE A 127 -17.05 -3.56 -24.88
CA ILE A 127 -17.31 -2.35 -25.66
C ILE A 127 -16.10 -1.99 -26.53
N LEU A 128 -14.87 -2.13 -26.02
CA LEU A 128 -13.65 -1.93 -26.83
C LEU A 128 -13.60 -2.92 -28.00
N ASP A 129 -13.84 -4.20 -27.73
CA ASP A 129 -13.83 -5.25 -28.73
C ASP A 129 -14.89 -5.02 -29.81
N ALA A 130 -16.11 -4.66 -29.42
CA ALA A 130 -17.21 -4.33 -30.35
C ALA A 130 -16.88 -3.12 -31.25
N LYS A 131 -16.03 -2.21 -30.81
CA LYS A 131 -15.58 -1.04 -31.56
C LYS A 131 -14.25 -1.22 -32.30
N GLY A 132 -13.63 -2.38 -32.18
CA GLY A 132 -12.36 -2.70 -32.82
C GLY A 132 -11.18 -1.88 -32.29
N ILE A 133 -11.24 -1.43 -31.04
CA ILE A 133 -10.18 -0.65 -30.39
C ILE A 133 -9.19 -1.59 -29.72
N ASN A 134 -7.90 -1.41 -30.05
CA ASN A 134 -6.81 -2.18 -29.43
C ASN A 134 -6.13 -1.36 -28.33
N PRO A 135 -6.36 -1.66 -27.03
CA PRO A 135 -5.77 -0.90 -25.94
C PRO A 135 -4.23 -1.02 -25.86
N TYR A 136 -3.63 -1.99 -26.52
CA TYR A 136 -2.18 -2.15 -26.55
C TYR A 136 -1.46 -1.23 -27.54
N SER A 137 -2.18 -0.70 -28.54
CA SER A 137 -1.58 0.11 -29.61
C SER A 137 -2.24 1.46 -29.83
N ASP A 138 -3.53 1.56 -29.55
CA ASP A 138 -4.29 2.73 -29.96
C ASP A 138 -4.14 3.88 -28.97
N VAL A 139 -3.99 5.09 -29.51
CA VAL A 139 -3.93 6.34 -28.76
C VAL A 139 -5.16 7.15 -29.12
N LEU A 140 -5.98 7.48 -28.12
CA LEU A 140 -7.25 8.16 -28.31
C LEU A 140 -7.21 9.56 -27.66
N PRO A 141 -7.26 10.66 -28.45
CA PRO A 141 -7.56 11.98 -27.90
C PRO A 141 -8.96 12.02 -27.26
N GLU A 142 -9.22 12.93 -26.32
CA GLU A 142 -10.50 13.04 -25.61
C GLU A 142 -11.70 13.14 -26.57
N ALA A 143 -11.60 13.93 -27.63
CA ALA A 143 -12.67 14.06 -28.62
C ALA A 143 -13.06 12.70 -29.23
N LYS A 144 -12.06 11.88 -29.60
CA LYS A 144 -12.30 10.54 -30.16
C LYS A 144 -12.85 9.58 -29.09
N TRP A 145 -12.35 9.67 -27.88
CA TRP A 145 -12.89 8.93 -26.74
C TRP A 145 -14.38 9.22 -26.51
N ARG A 146 -14.74 10.52 -26.48
CA ARG A 146 -16.14 10.96 -26.29
C ARG A 146 -17.05 10.53 -27.45
N GLU A 147 -16.54 10.55 -28.68
CA GLU A 147 -17.27 10.05 -29.85
C GLU A 147 -17.59 8.54 -29.73
N LEU A 148 -16.62 7.77 -29.27
CA LEU A 148 -16.72 6.31 -29.18
C LEU A 148 -17.55 5.85 -27.97
N PHE A 149 -17.35 6.46 -26.81
CA PHE A 149 -17.83 5.95 -25.52
C PHE A 149 -18.76 6.92 -24.78
N GLY A 150 -18.92 8.15 -25.24
CA GLY A 150 -19.70 9.17 -24.55
C GLY A 150 -19.05 9.65 -23.27
N ALA A 151 -19.80 9.67 -22.19
CA ALA A 151 -19.36 10.06 -20.84
C ALA A 151 -19.51 8.90 -19.86
N PRO A 152 -18.65 7.87 -19.95
CA PRO A 152 -18.76 6.70 -19.08
C PRO A 152 -18.49 7.10 -17.63
N LYS A 153 -19.31 6.52 -16.74
CA LYS A 153 -19.22 6.77 -15.30
C LYS A 153 -18.70 5.54 -14.59
N HIS A 154 -17.82 5.76 -13.63
CA HIS A 154 -17.32 4.70 -12.78
C HIS A 154 -18.45 4.00 -12.02
N THR A 155 -18.49 2.66 -12.08
CA THR A 155 -19.63 1.84 -11.63
C THR A 155 -20.03 2.10 -10.18
N PHE A 156 -19.07 2.20 -9.27
CA PHE A 156 -19.35 2.34 -7.84
C PHE A 156 -19.49 3.80 -7.39
N THR A 157 -18.81 4.74 -8.04
CA THR A 157 -18.78 6.14 -7.60
C THR A 157 -19.71 7.05 -8.40
N GLY A 158 -20.17 6.62 -9.58
CA GLY A 158 -20.98 7.41 -10.49
C GLY A 158 -20.24 8.61 -11.11
N VAL A 159 -18.91 8.69 -10.96
CA VAL A 159 -18.08 9.81 -11.41
C VAL A 159 -17.59 9.56 -12.83
N ASP A 160 -17.72 10.56 -13.70
CA ASP A 160 -16.91 10.66 -14.93
C ASP A 160 -15.53 11.21 -14.53
N TYR A 161 -14.53 10.36 -14.45
CA TYR A 161 -13.20 10.77 -14.02
C TYR A 161 -12.48 11.67 -15.02
N VAL A 162 -12.83 11.60 -16.30
CA VAL A 162 -12.27 12.50 -17.32
C VAL A 162 -12.72 13.92 -17.07
N GLU A 163 -14.03 14.12 -16.89
CA GLU A 163 -14.58 15.42 -16.55
C GLU A 163 -14.12 15.92 -15.18
N TYR A 164 -14.14 15.04 -14.19
CA TYR A 164 -13.75 15.35 -12.81
C TYR A 164 -12.31 15.86 -12.73
N TYR A 165 -11.35 15.12 -13.30
CA TYR A 165 -9.95 15.53 -13.29
C TYR A 165 -9.69 16.76 -14.16
N SER A 166 -10.38 16.88 -15.30
CA SER A 166 -10.27 18.08 -16.14
C SER A 166 -10.74 19.34 -15.40
N ASN A 167 -11.82 19.23 -14.64
CA ASN A 167 -12.33 20.35 -13.85
C ASN A 167 -11.36 20.72 -12.71
N LEU A 168 -10.81 19.75 -11.99
CA LEU A 168 -9.79 20.00 -10.95
C LEU A 168 -8.57 20.75 -11.51
N ILE A 169 -8.10 20.36 -12.71
CA ILE A 169 -6.95 21.01 -13.35
C ILE A 169 -7.29 22.48 -13.69
N ARG A 170 -8.46 22.72 -14.28
CA ARG A 170 -8.91 24.08 -14.63
C ARG A 170 -9.15 24.96 -13.41
N GLU A 171 -9.69 24.40 -12.32
CA GLU A 171 -9.87 25.11 -11.05
C GLU A 171 -8.54 25.59 -10.46
N MET A 172 -7.45 24.91 -10.73
CA MET A 172 -6.10 25.31 -10.31
C MET A 172 -5.44 26.31 -11.27
N GLY A 173 -6.10 26.70 -12.33
CA GLY A 173 -5.62 27.70 -13.30
C GLY A 173 -4.75 27.14 -14.42
N ALA A 174 -4.65 25.83 -14.56
CA ALA A 174 -3.91 25.20 -15.66
C ALA A 174 -4.83 24.80 -16.82
N ASP A 175 -4.29 24.85 -18.04
CA ASP A 175 -4.93 24.26 -19.22
C ASP A 175 -4.85 22.73 -19.11
N VAL A 176 -5.84 22.03 -19.71
CA VAL A 176 -5.90 20.57 -19.72
C VAL A 176 -6.13 20.01 -21.11
N GLU A 177 -5.40 18.94 -21.40
CA GLU A 177 -5.63 18.07 -22.54
C GLU A 177 -5.65 16.62 -22.07
N VAL A 178 -6.65 15.81 -22.47
CA VAL A 178 -6.76 14.41 -22.04
C VAL A 178 -6.50 13.48 -23.20
N VAL A 179 -5.71 12.45 -22.93
CA VAL A 179 -5.32 11.41 -23.89
C VAL A 179 -5.45 10.05 -23.23
N PHE A 180 -5.84 9.04 -23.99
CA PHE A 180 -5.91 7.66 -23.54
C PHE A 180 -4.90 6.81 -24.29
N ALA A 181 -4.00 6.16 -23.57
CA ALA A 181 -2.99 5.27 -24.12
C ALA A 181 -2.44 4.37 -23.03
N ASN A 182 -1.92 3.20 -23.42
CA ASN A 182 -1.20 2.28 -22.50
C ASN A 182 0.30 2.20 -22.80
N ASP A 183 0.76 2.76 -23.91
CA ASP A 183 2.18 2.98 -24.13
C ASP A 183 2.59 4.34 -23.53
N CYS A 184 3.39 4.31 -22.47
CA CYS A 184 3.83 5.52 -21.80
C CYS A 184 4.53 6.53 -22.73
N ARG A 185 5.14 6.05 -23.81
CA ARG A 185 5.86 6.89 -24.79
C ARG A 185 4.93 7.81 -25.59
N ALA A 186 3.63 7.51 -25.65
CA ALA A 186 2.67 8.35 -26.36
C ALA A 186 2.62 9.78 -25.79
N ILE A 187 2.88 9.97 -24.49
CA ILE A 187 2.92 11.29 -23.85
C ILE A 187 3.99 12.22 -24.46
N LEU A 188 5.08 11.65 -25.01
CA LEU A 188 6.19 12.42 -25.55
C LEU A 188 5.82 13.21 -26.83
N ASN A 189 4.70 12.90 -27.46
CA ASN A 189 4.10 13.70 -28.53
C ASN A 189 3.52 15.04 -28.03
N TYR A 190 3.35 15.17 -26.73
CA TYR A 190 2.71 16.33 -26.07
C TYR A 190 3.67 17.09 -25.16
N SER A 191 4.46 16.36 -24.37
CA SER A 191 5.43 16.94 -23.45
C SER A 191 6.62 15.99 -23.21
N LYS A 192 7.81 16.57 -23.07
CA LYS A 192 9.02 15.85 -22.66
C LYS A 192 9.29 15.94 -21.16
N ASN A 193 8.50 16.75 -20.44
CA ASN A 193 8.51 16.84 -18.99
C ASN A 193 7.37 15.99 -18.44
N VAL A 194 7.65 14.87 -17.80
CA VAL A 194 6.67 13.87 -17.45
C VAL A 194 6.69 13.56 -15.97
N LEU A 195 5.51 13.64 -15.34
CA LEU A 195 5.22 13.09 -14.03
C LEU A 195 4.52 11.76 -14.19
N ASN A 196 5.22 10.71 -13.88
CA ASN A 196 4.69 9.36 -13.89
C ASN A 196 3.96 9.06 -12.56
N CYS A 197 2.67 8.79 -12.64
CA CYS A 197 1.82 8.53 -11.48
C CYS A 197 1.44 7.05 -11.35
N ASP A 198 1.99 6.18 -12.20
CA ASP A 198 1.80 4.74 -11.99
C ASP A 198 2.50 4.29 -10.69
N ILE A 199 1.95 3.28 -10.05
CA ILE A 199 2.41 2.80 -8.76
C ILE A 199 3.36 1.62 -8.95
N HIS A 200 2.88 0.60 -9.65
CA HIS A 200 3.55 -0.70 -9.72
C HIS A 200 4.63 -0.80 -10.79
N SER A 201 4.41 -0.16 -11.93
CA SER A 201 5.36 -0.20 -13.05
C SER A 201 6.28 1.01 -13.10
N ARG A 202 6.20 1.94 -12.15
CA ARG A 202 6.87 3.25 -12.19
C ARG A 202 8.36 3.20 -12.57
N VAL A 203 9.11 2.23 -12.06
CA VAL A 203 10.53 2.08 -12.38
C VAL A 203 10.73 1.75 -13.86
N ARG A 204 9.91 0.83 -14.41
CA ARG A 204 9.91 0.47 -15.82
C ARG A 204 9.49 1.65 -16.69
N THR A 205 8.40 2.32 -16.33
CA THR A 205 7.84 3.44 -17.06
C THR A 205 8.84 4.59 -17.14
N LYS A 206 9.44 5.01 -16.02
CA LYS A 206 10.50 6.04 -16.00
C LYS A 206 11.67 5.66 -16.91
N ARG A 207 12.13 4.40 -16.88
CA ARG A 207 13.20 3.93 -17.75
C ARG A 207 12.85 4.00 -19.24
N LEU A 208 11.61 3.61 -19.61
CA LEU A 208 11.15 3.66 -21.00
C LEU A 208 11.05 5.10 -21.52
N LEU A 209 10.52 6.02 -20.71
CA LEU A 209 10.41 7.43 -21.05
C LEU A 209 11.78 8.07 -21.26
N LYS A 210 12.74 7.83 -20.34
CA LYS A 210 14.11 8.31 -20.47
C LYS A 210 14.77 7.79 -21.74
N ALA A 211 14.63 6.49 -22.04
CA ALA A 211 15.16 5.89 -23.26
C ALA A 211 14.51 6.43 -24.54
N ALA A 212 13.28 6.90 -24.50
CA ALA A 212 12.56 7.50 -25.62
C ALA A 212 12.76 9.02 -25.79
N GLY A 213 13.63 9.64 -24.97
CA GLY A 213 14.01 11.05 -25.14
C GLY A 213 13.18 12.04 -24.30
N ALA A 214 12.57 11.61 -23.21
CA ALA A 214 12.02 12.53 -22.22
C ALA A 214 13.15 13.35 -21.56
N GLU A 215 12.90 14.63 -21.33
CA GLU A 215 13.90 15.55 -20.77
C GLU A 215 13.91 15.50 -19.24
N ARG A 216 12.72 15.52 -18.63
CA ARG A 216 12.53 15.42 -17.19
C ARG A 216 11.49 14.36 -16.88
N VAL A 217 11.87 13.37 -16.09
CA VAL A 217 10.97 12.28 -15.70
C VAL A 217 11.08 12.05 -14.20
N TYR A 218 9.98 12.29 -13.52
CA TYR A 218 9.83 12.04 -12.09
C TYR A 218 8.62 11.13 -11.85
N GLY A 219 8.60 10.43 -10.71
CA GLY A 219 7.44 9.70 -10.22
C GLY A 219 6.80 10.43 -9.03
N LEU A 220 5.62 10.01 -8.60
CA LEU A 220 5.02 10.50 -7.35
C LEU A 220 5.94 10.21 -6.15
N ASP A 221 6.70 9.12 -6.20
CA ASP A 221 7.73 8.75 -5.22
C ASP A 221 8.93 9.70 -5.17
N GLU A 222 9.03 10.62 -6.12
CA GLU A 222 10.11 11.61 -6.20
C GLU A 222 9.62 13.07 -5.98
N ILE A 223 8.34 13.27 -5.66
CA ILE A 223 7.79 14.58 -5.27
C ILE A 223 7.66 14.61 -3.75
N LEU A 224 8.14 15.68 -3.09
CA LEU A 224 8.23 15.83 -1.65
C LEU A 224 9.07 14.73 -0.97
N THR A 225 10.23 14.43 -1.54
CA THR A 225 11.23 13.57 -0.92
C THR A 225 12.04 14.27 0.16
N GLU A 226 11.92 15.58 0.24
CA GLU A 226 12.45 16.46 1.28
C GLU A 226 11.43 17.55 1.59
N SER A 227 11.61 18.27 2.70
CA SER A 227 10.69 19.33 3.11
C SER A 227 10.78 20.51 2.15
N VAL A 228 9.64 20.92 1.61
CA VAL A 228 9.46 22.11 0.79
C VAL A 228 8.64 23.12 1.58
N ASN A 229 9.15 24.33 1.78
CA ASN A 229 8.50 25.40 2.57
C ASN A 229 8.09 24.98 4.00
N GLY A 230 8.78 24.02 4.59
CA GLY A 230 8.44 23.47 5.91
C GLY A 230 7.39 22.38 5.90
N SER A 231 7.01 21.86 4.72
CA SER A 231 6.07 20.76 4.60
C SER A 231 6.56 19.46 5.25
N GLY A 232 5.63 18.53 5.43
CA GLY A 232 5.94 17.11 5.57
C GLY A 232 6.61 16.56 4.31
N TRP A 233 7.26 15.42 4.45
CA TRP A 233 7.98 14.75 3.37
C TRP A 233 8.17 13.26 3.67
N ASN A 234 8.54 12.48 2.65
CA ASN A 234 9.01 11.11 2.82
C ASN A 234 10.08 10.82 1.77
N ALA A 235 11.32 10.54 2.21
CA ALA A 235 12.48 10.38 1.32
C ALA A 235 12.35 9.20 0.36
N ARG A 236 11.56 8.18 0.70
CA ARG A 236 11.45 6.94 -0.08
C ARG A 236 10.22 6.92 -0.98
N TYR A 237 9.11 7.52 -0.52
CA TYR A 237 7.81 7.39 -1.17
C TYR A 237 7.23 8.73 -1.63
N GLY A 238 7.76 9.87 -1.17
CA GLY A 238 7.25 11.17 -1.56
C GLY A 238 5.73 11.29 -1.39
N LEU A 239 5.04 11.65 -2.48
CA LEU A 239 3.57 11.68 -2.56
C LEU A 239 2.93 10.30 -2.72
N LEU A 240 3.69 9.28 -3.08
CA LEU A 240 3.15 7.95 -3.29
C LEU A 240 2.58 7.41 -1.98
N GLY A 241 1.33 6.93 -2.00
CA GLY A 241 0.61 6.47 -0.81
C GLY A 241 0.02 7.58 0.07
N SER A 242 0.12 8.85 -0.35
CA SER A 242 -0.53 9.95 0.35
C SER A 242 -2.06 9.86 0.27
N ASN A 243 -2.72 10.44 1.25
CA ASN A 243 -4.18 10.51 1.34
C ASN A 243 -4.65 11.95 1.60
N LYS A 244 -5.85 12.27 1.12
CA LYS A 244 -6.52 13.54 1.40
C LYS A 244 -6.72 13.70 2.92
N ALA A 245 -6.22 14.80 3.47
CA ALA A 245 -6.47 15.20 4.85
C ALA A 245 -7.53 16.31 4.93
N THR A 246 -7.41 17.33 4.05
CA THR A 246 -8.38 18.40 3.86
C THR A 246 -8.55 18.67 2.36
N GLU A 247 -9.28 19.73 1.98
CA GLU A 247 -9.42 20.12 0.56
C GLU A 247 -8.07 20.56 -0.06
N ASP A 248 -7.14 21.06 0.74
CA ASP A 248 -5.87 21.63 0.29
C ASP A 248 -4.64 20.99 0.92
N THR A 249 -4.81 19.84 1.61
CA THR A 249 -3.72 19.20 2.35
C THR A 249 -3.75 17.69 2.18
N VAL A 250 -2.59 17.09 1.94
CA VAL A 250 -2.39 15.64 1.97
C VAL A 250 -1.68 15.20 3.25
N LYS A 251 -2.00 14.02 3.73
CA LYS A 251 -1.22 13.28 4.71
C LYS A 251 -0.26 12.37 3.92
N LEU A 252 1.02 12.47 4.19
CA LEU A 252 2.06 11.63 3.60
C LEU A 252 2.24 10.32 4.41
N PHE A 253 3.01 9.39 3.87
CA PHE A 253 3.49 8.25 4.66
C PHE A 253 4.34 8.72 5.84
N PRO A 254 4.44 7.91 6.92
CA PRO A 254 5.35 8.19 8.02
C PRO A 254 6.79 8.40 7.56
N ARG A 255 7.51 9.30 8.22
CA ARG A 255 8.94 9.49 8.00
C ARG A 255 9.74 8.27 8.48
N GLU A 256 11.00 8.16 8.07
CA GLU A 256 11.89 7.04 8.36
C GLU A 256 12.18 6.83 9.86
N ASP A 257 11.97 7.85 10.68
CA ASP A 257 12.09 7.77 12.15
C ASP A 257 11.03 6.86 12.81
N CYS A 258 10.06 6.35 12.05
CA CYS A 258 9.09 5.37 12.55
C CYS A 258 9.71 4.01 12.97
N GLN A 259 10.96 3.72 12.58
CA GLN A 259 11.67 2.54 13.10
C GLN A 259 11.94 2.68 14.61
N ALA A 260 12.39 3.85 15.05
CA ALA A 260 12.61 4.11 16.48
C ALA A 260 11.30 3.98 17.29
N LEU A 261 10.15 4.30 16.69
CA LEU A 261 8.84 4.12 17.31
C LEU A 261 8.53 2.66 17.60
N VAL A 262 8.71 1.75 16.63
CA VAL A 262 8.41 0.32 16.85
C VAL A 262 9.36 -0.31 17.86
N ASP A 263 10.62 0.08 17.84
CA ASP A 263 11.64 -0.40 18.80
C ASP A 263 11.33 0.06 20.24
N ASP A 264 10.89 1.32 20.41
CA ASP A 264 10.49 1.86 21.73
C ASP A 264 9.23 1.18 22.28
N ILE A 265 8.22 0.95 21.44
CA ILE A 265 7.00 0.22 21.84
C ILE A 265 7.36 -1.20 22.28
N GLN A 266 8.21 -1.90 21.52
CA GLN A 266 8.65 -3.25 21.89
C GLN A 266 9.35 -3.25 23.26
N ALA A 267 10.26 -2.31 23.48
CA ALA A 267 10.98 -2.18 24.75
C ALA A 267 10.04 -1.89 25.93
N LYS A 268 9.07 -0.98 25.76
CA LYS A 268 8.07 -0.64 26.79
C LYS A 268 7.17 -1.84 27.11
N LEU A 269 6.68 -2.55 26.12
CA LEU A 269 5.86 -3.75 26.31
C LEU A 269 6.63 -4.88 26.99
N LEU A 270 7.88 -5.10 26.59
CA LEU A 270 8.76 -6.08 27.25
C LEU A 270 8.99 -5.73 28.74
N ALA A 271 9.27 -4.47 29.02
CA ALA A 271 9.49 -4.01 30.41
C ALA A 271 8.23 -4.17 31.28
N ALA A 272 7.04 -3.93 30.72
CA ALA A 272 5.79 -4.00 31.44
C ALA A 272 5.23 -5.42 31.62
N THR A 273 5.47 -6.31 30.65
CA THR A 273 4.83 -7.64 30.63
C THR A 273 5.79 -8.80 30.80
N GLY A 274 7.10 -8.58 30.62
CA GLY A 274 8.10 -9.63 30.55
C GLY A 274 8.00 -10.50 29.29
N LYS A 275 7.21 -10.06 28.27
CA LYS A 275 6.99 -10.77 27.01
C LYS A 275 7.57 -9.98 25.84
N CYS A 276 8.35 -10.66 24.99
CA CYS A 276 8.88 -10.08 23.77
C CYS A 276 7.83 -10.21 22.66
N MET A 277 7.10 -9.13 22.43
CA MET A 277 6.12 -9.00 21.33
C MET A 277 6.80 -8.34 20.14
N GLU A 278 6.41 -8.74 18.94
CA GLU A 278 6.84 -8.04 17.73
C GLU A 278 5.94 -6.82 17.48
N VAL A 279 6.51 -5.79 16.87
CA VAL A 279 5.79 -4.54 16.62
C VAL A 279 5.98 -4.12 15.15
N MET A 280 4.92 -3.63 14.50
CA MET A 280 5.03 -3.09 13.14
C MET A 280 4.05 -1.95 12.87
N VAL A 281 4.47 -1.08 11.96
CA VAL A 281 3.58 -0.13 11.29
C VAL A 281 3.13 -0.76 9.98
N TYR A 282 1.82 -0.83 9.75
CA TYR A 282 1.28 -1.26 8.47
C TYR A 282 0.57 -0.11 7.77
N GLY A 283 0.63 -0.08 6.46
CA GLY A 283 -0.01 0.94 5.66
C GLY A 283 -0.81 0.35 4.52
N ASP A 284 -1.89 1.03 4.21
CA ASP A 284 -2.70 0.82 3.03
C ASP A 284 -1.98 1.43 1.82
N GLY A 285 -1.17 0.64 1.17
CA GLY A 285 -0.51 1.02 -0.06
C GLY A 285 -0.84 0.01 -1.15
N ALA A 286 -1.55 0.43 -2.20
CA ALA A 286 -1.79 -0.40 -3.38
C ALA A 286 -0.48 -0.65 -4.16
N PHE A 287 0.43 -1.42 -3.57
CA PHE A 287 1.70 -1.78 -4.20
C PHE A 287 1.76 -3.29 -4.45
N LYS A 288 2.23 -3.68 -5.63
CA LYS A 288 2.73 -5.03 -5.81
C LYS A 288 3.87 -5.29 -4.84
N ASP A 289 3.96 -6.52 -4.34
CA ASP A 289 5.15 -6.96 -3.66
C ASP A 289 6.40 -6.56 -4.48
N PRO A 290 7.34 -5.78 -3.90
CA PRO A 290 8.46 -5.25 -4.67
C PRO A 290 9.46 -6.32 -5.10
N VAL A 291 9.48 -7.47 -4.43
CA VAL A 291 10.37 -8.60 -4.72
C VAL A 291 9.67 -9.60 -5.63
N GLY A 292 8.53 -10.14 -5.22
CA GLY A 292 7.80 -11.17 -5.97
C GLY A 292 7.04 -10.64 -7.17
N LYS A 293 6.72 -9.34 -7.21
CA LYS A 293 5.95 -8.70 -8.30
C LYS A 293 4.56 -9.29 -8.49
N ILE A 294 4.00 -9.87 -7.46
CA ILE A 294 2.71 -10.56 -7.47
C ILE A 294 1.65 -9.78 -6.70
N TRP A 295 0.40 -10.03 -7.09
CA TRP A 295 -0.78 -9.63 -6.35
C TRP A 295 -1.31 -10.83 -5.57
N GLU A 296 -1.78 -10.59 -4.37
CA GLU A 296 -2.45 -11.58 -3.54
C GLU A 296 -3.90 -11.14 -3.22
N LEU A 297 -4.53 -11.79 -2.29
CA LEU A 297 -5.95 -11.65 -1.98
C LEU A 297 -6.38 -10.28 -1.42
N ALA A 298 -5.43 -9.48 -0.91
CA ALA A 298 -5.66 -8.12 -0.44
C ALA A 298 -4.72 -7.15 -1.16
N ASP A 299 -5.05 -5.88 -1.13
CA ASP A 299 -4.15 -4.85 -1.61
C ASP A 299 -2.78 -4.99 -0.91
N PRO A 300 -1.67 -4.95 -1.65
CA PRO A 300 -0.35 -5.08 -1.03
C PRO A 300 -0.18 -3.98 0.02
N VAL A 301 0.10 -4.38 1.23
CA VAL A 301 0.30 -3.49 2.36
C VAL A 301 1.78 -3.15 2.46
N LEU A 302 2.08 -1.87 2.64
CA LEU A 302 3.43 -1.42 2.91
C LEU A 302 3.67 -1.38 4.40
N SER A 303 4.80 -1.94 4.86
CA SER A 303 5.23 -1.88 6.26
C SER A 303 6.45 -0.98 6.37
N PRO A 304 6.28 0.32 6.71
CA PRO A 304 7.38 1.27 6.76
C PRO A 304 8.37 0.98 7.88
N ALA A 305 7.94 0.33 8.96
CA ALA A 305 8.81 -0.10 10.06
C ALA A 305 8.27 -1.35 10.74
N TYR A 306 9.17 -2.20 11.21
CA TYR A 306 8.86 -3.41 11.97
C TYR A 306 10.06 -3.92 12.75
N THR A 307 9.82 -4.68 13.82
CA THR A 307 10.87 -5.30 14.62
C THR A 307 11.47 -6.52 13.91
N PRO A 308 12.75 -6.88 14.19
CA PRO A 308 13.48 -7.90 13.44
C PRO A 308 12.84 -9.28 13.39
N GLY A 309 12.00 -9.65 14.36
CA GLY A 309 11.30 -10.93 14.39
C GLY A 309 10.23 -11.10 13.31
N LEU A 310 9.90 -10.02 12.58
CA LEU A 310 8.97 -10.03 11.43
C LEU A 310 9.69 -10.07 10.09
N GLU A 311 11.01 -10.15 10.06
CA GLU A 311 11.76 -10.28 8.81
C GLU A 311 11.59 -11.68 8.22
N GLY A 312 11.47 -11.76 6.89
CA GLY A 312 11.43 -13.00 6.15
C GLY A 312 10.08 -13.37 5.55
N THR A 313 9.95 -14.64 5.23
CA THR A 313 8.76 -15.26 4.60
C THR A 313 8.25 -16.42 5.46
N PRO A 314 6.98 -16.82 5.32
CA PRO A 314 6.48 -18.01 6.00
C PRO A 314 7.34 -19.23 5.69
N ASN A 315 7.70 -19.95 6.73
CA ASN A 315 8.45 -21.21 6.64
C ASN A 315 7.56 -22.37 7.14
N GLU A 316 6.55 -22.73 6.36
CA GLU A 316 5.49 -23.64 6.74
C GLU A 316 5.52 -24.93 5.90
N LEU A 317 5.23 -26.06 6.56
CA LEU A 317 5.01 -27.33 5.91
C LEU A 317 3.52 -27.53 5.65
N LYS A 318 3.16 -27.97 4.45
CA LYS A 318 1.78 -28.24 4.07
C LYS A 318 1.34 -29.59 4.63
N LEU A 319 0.54 -29.57 5.68
CA LEU A 319 0.12 -30.79 6.38
C LEU A 319 -0.57 -31.79 5.46
N LYS A 320 -1.43 -31.31 4.54
CA LYS A 320 -2.08 -32.18 3.56
C LYS A 320 -1.06 -32.88 2.65
N TYR A 321 -0.04 -32.17 2.18
CA TYR A 321 1.01 -32.77 1.35
C TYR A 321 1.74 -33.88 2.11
N LEU A 322 2.11 -33.64 3.38
CA LEU A 322 2.75 -34.65 4.22
C LEU A 322 1.88 -35.87 4.43
N ALA A 323 0.58 -35.69 4.69
CA ALA A 323 -0.36 -36.77 4.90
C ALA A 323 -0.59 -37.60 3.62
N ASP A 324 -0.71 -36.93 2.46
CA ASP A 324 -1.04 -37.59 1.19
C ASP A 324 0.22 -38.24 0.53
N ASN A 325 1.43 -37.84 0.91
CA ASN A 325 2.68 -38.30 0.29
C ASN A 325 3.64 -38.97 1.31
N ASP A 326 4.28 -38.18 2.17
CA ASP A 326 5.35 -38.68 3.06
C ASP A 326 4.79 -39.74 4.04
N PHE A 327 3.55 -39.58 4.47
CA PHE A 327 2.90 -40.40 5.49
C PHE A 327 1.60 -41.06 5.03
N ALA A 328 1.46 -41.27 3.72
CA ALA A 328 0.25 -41.83 3.11
C ALA A 328 -0.23 -43.21 3.72
N ASN A 329 0.69 -43.94 4.30
CA ASN A 329 0.39 -45.23 4.93
C ASN A 329 0.03 -45.13 6.42
N LEU A 330 0.02 -43.92 7.00
CA LEU A 330 -0.28 -43.66 8.41
C LEU A 330 -1.69 -43.07 8.58
N SER A 331 -2.31 -43.32 9.73
CA SER A 331 -3.60 -42.75 10.08
C SER A 331 -3.71 -42.52 11.59
N GLY A 332 -4.72 -41.74 12.01
CA GLY A 332 -5.01 -41.48 13.41
C GLY A 332 -3.84 -40.80 14.17
N GLU A 333 -3.53 -41.32 15.35
CA GLU A 333 -2.46 -40.79 16.21
C GLU A 333 -1.08 -40.96 15.57
N ALA A 334 -0.80 -42.06 14.93
CA ALA A 334 0.49 -42.31 14.28
C ALA A 334 0.80 -41.28 13.19
N LEU A 335 -0.20 -40.89 12.39
CA LEU A 335 -0.07 -39.83 11.42
C LEU A 335 0.20 -38.44 12.11
N ARG A 336 -0.57 -38.17 13.16
CA ARG A 336 -0.40 -36.93 13.95
C ARG A 336 1.02 -36.80 14.49
N ASP A 337 1.55 -37.84 15.11
CA ASP A 337 2.86 -37.86 15.73
C ASP A 337 3.97 -37.73 14.66
N ALA A 338 3.83 -38.40 13.54
CA ALA A 338 4.75 -38.28 12.42
C ALA A 338 4.79 -36.84 11.88
N ILE A 339 3.64 -36.19 11.69
CA ILE A 339 3.54 -34.80 11.27
C ILE A 339 4.17 -33.86 12.31
N LYS A 340 3.84 -34.01 13.60
CA LYS A 340 4.45 -33.23 14.69
C LYS A 340 5.97 -33.36 14.69
N SER A 341 6.49 -34.56 14.58
CA SER A 341 7.92 -34.83 14.52
C SER A 341 8.58 -34.16 13.32
N LYS A 342 7.93 -34.20 12.15
CA LYS A 342 8.43 -33.53 10.94
C LYS A 342 8.49 -32.01 11.09
N ILE A 343 7.49 -31.40 11.73
CA ILE A 343 7.47 -29.97 12.01
C ILE A 343 8.59 -29.59 13.00
N GLN A 344 8.79 -30.38 14.06
CA GLN A 344 9.83 -30.15 15.05
C GLN A 344 11.25 -30.29 14.48
N GLN A 345 11.43 -31.18 13.52
CA GLN A 345 12.70 -31.40 12.81
C GLN A 345 12.94 -30.40 11.68
N LYS A 346 11.96 -29.52 11.39
CA LYS A 346 12.11 -28.47 10.39
C LYS A 346 13.24 -27.53 10.82
N ASP A 347 14.27 -27.42 10.01
CA ASP A 347 15.31 -26.42 10.24
C ASP A 347 14.78 -25.00 9.96
N GLY A 348 15.52 -23.98 10.42
CA GLY A 348 15.18 -22.58 10.18
C GLY A 348 15.47 -22.12 8.75
N SER A 349 15.87 -23.02 7.83
CA SER A 349 16.19 -22.70 6.46
C SER A 349 14.91 -22.44 5.63
N SER A 350 15.06 -21.74 4.52
CA SER A 350 13.97 -21.47 3.58
C SER A 350 13.48 -22.78 2.94
N LEU A 351 12.16 -22.94 2.91
CA LEU A 351 11.49 -24.03 2.18
C LEU A 351 11.25 -23.69 0.70
N VAL A 352 11.82 -22.63 0.19
CA VAL A 352 11.68 -22.23 -1.22
C VAL A 352 12.08 -23.37 -2.15
N GLY A 353 11.18 -23.75 -3.06
CA GLY A 353 11.38 -24.88 -3.98
C GLY A 353 11.11 -26.27 -3.38
N ASN A 354 10.85 -26.39 -2.09
CA ASN A 354 10.50 -27.66 -1.47
C ASN A 354 9.03 -28.00 -1.71
N MET A 355 8.77 -29.21 -2.18
CA MET A 355 7.39 -29.70 -2.45
C MET A 355 6.52 -29.72 -1.18
N ALA A 356 7.10 -29.96 -0.02
CA ALA A 356 6.37 -29.93 1.26
C ALA A 356 5.87 -28.53 1.66
N ALA A 357 6.39 -27.47 1.04
CA ALA A 357 5.91 -26.08 1.20
C ALA A 357 5.02 -25.62 0.04
N GLN A 358 4.77 -26.48 -0.95
CA GLN A 358 3.98 -26.12 -2.11
C GLN A 358 2.55 -25.70 -1.73
N GLY A 359 2.13 -24.53 -2.24
CA GLY A 359 0.81 -23.96 -1.99
C GLY A 359 0.71 -23.17 -0.67
N THR A 360 1.83 -22.89 0.01
CA THR A 360 1.89 -21.83 1.01
C THR A 360 2.05 -20.47 0.31
N THR A 361 1.63 -19.39 0.95
CA THR A 361 1.64 -18.06 0.34
C THR A 361 3.08 -17.52 0.28
N PRO A 362 3.66 -17.26 -0.91
CA PRO A 362 5.06 -16.86 -1.04
C PRO A 362 5.22 -15.34 -0.88
N ARG A 363 4.84 -14.79 0.27
CA ARG A 363 4.93 -13.36 0.59
C ARG A 363 5.74 -13.12 1.85
N ARG A 364 6.16 -11.88 2.06
CA ARG A 364 6.80 -11.47 3.31
C ARG A 364 5.82 -11.59 4.47
N LEU A 365 6.34 -11.88 5.66
CA LEU A 365 5.55 -11.91 6.90
C LEU A 365 4.85 -10.56 7.12
N THR A 366 5.55 -9.46 6.90
CA THR A 366 5.01 -8.11 7.06
C THR A 366 3.82 -7.82 6.14
N ASP A 367 3.84 -8.33 4.89
CA ASP A 367 2.73 -8.16 3.96
C ASP A 367 1.50 -8.96 4.40
N LEU A 368 1.70 -10.20 4.85
CA LEU A 368 0.62 -11.07 5.32
C LEU A 368 -0.01 -10.53 6.61
N ILE A 369 0.82 -10.14 7.57
CA ILE A 369 0.38 -9.59 8.85
C ILE A 369 -0.30 -8.23 8.62
N GLY A 370 0.26 -7.37 7.78
CA GLY A 370 -0.32 -6.09 7.42
C GLY A 370 -1.69 -6.24 6.75
N SER A 371 -1.84 -7.19 5.81
CA SER A 371 -3.12 -7.51 5.18
C SER A 371 -4.15 -8.02 6.21
N LEU A 372 -3.73 -8.87 7.14
CA LEU A 372 -4.59 -9.33 8.24
C LEU A 372 -5.04 -8.16 9.12
N CYS A 373 -4.15 -7.22 9.41
CA CYS A 373 -4.47 -6.02 10.18
C CYS A 373 -5.49 -5.14 9.47
N ASP A 374 -5.29 -4.88 8.18
CA ASP A 374 -6.18 -4.05 7.37
C ASP A 374 -7.61 -4.63 7.32
N LEU A 375 -7.73 -5.95 7.16
CA LEU A 375 -9.01 -6.65 7.18
C LEU A 375 -9.65 -6.73 8.58
N THR A 376 -8.86 -6.65 9.65
CA THR A 376 -9.36 -6.71 11.04
C THR A 376 -9.87 -5.36 11.49
N SER A 377 -9.12 -4.30 11.20
CA SER A 377 -9.35 -2.99 11.79
C SER A 377 -8.63 -1.89 11.03
N GLY A 378 -8.91 -0.66 11.40
CA GLY A 378 -8.30 0.53 10.83
C GLY A 378 -8.68 1.78 11.62
N SER A 379 -8.36 2.96 11.09
CA SER A 379 -8.67 4.25 11.69
C SER A 379 -10.12 4.74 11.46
N GLY A 380 -11.02 3.85 11.04
CA GLY A 380 -12.43 4.16 10.85
C GLY A 380 -13.22 4.31 12.18
N ASP A 381 -14.55 4.28 12.08
CA ASP A 381 -15.48 4.51 13.19
C ASP A 381 -15.43 3.43 14.30
N LYS A 382 -14.81 2.28 14.05
CA LYS A 382 -14.51 1.27 15.07
C LYS A 382 -13.53 1.80 16.14
N GLY A 383 -12.71 2.80 15.80
CA GLY A 383 -11.73 3.42 16.70
C GLY A 383 -10.61 2.47 17.11
N THR A 384 -10.24 1.55 16.24
CA THR A 384 -9.26 0.48 16.51
C THR A 384 -8.06 0.57 15.55
N PRO A 385 -7.26 1.64 15.61
CA PRO A 385 -6.09 1.83 14.74
C PRO A 385 -4.89 0.94 15.13
N ILE A 386 -5.02 0.21 16.23
CA ILE A 386 -4.06 -0.76 16.71
C ILE A 386 -4.67 -2.15 16.54
N VAL A 387 -3.87 -3.12 16.13
CA VAL A 387 -4.27 -4.51 16.02
C VAL A 387 -3.31 -5.37 16.81
N TYR A 388 -3.86 -6.24 17.66
CA TYR A 388 -3.11 -7.24 18.39
C TYR A 388 -3.33 -8.61 17.75
N ILE A 389 -2.27 -9.30 17.38
CA ILE A 389 -2.34 -10.63 16.76
C ILE A 389 -1.66 -11.63 17.66
N GLN A 390 -2.41 -12.63 18.08
CA GLN A 390 -1.94 -13.68 18.96
C GLN A 390 -1.80 -14.99 18.22
N GLY A 391 -0.69 -15.69 18.44
CA GLY A 391 -0.47 -17.05 17.93
C GLY A 391 -0.20 -17.11 16.42
N TYR A 392 0.21 -16.04 15.78
CA TYR A 392 0.53 -16.04 14.34
C TYR A 392 1.68 -17.01 14.00
N PHE A 393 2.65 -17.13 14.89
CA PHE A 393 3.81 -18.00 14.73
C PHE A 393 3.64 -19.40 15.36
N ASP A 394 2.48 -19.66 15.95
CA ASP A 394 2.16 -21.00 16.45
C ASP A 394 1.99 -21.96 15.29
N ASN A 395 2.30 -23.23 15.54
CA ASN A 395 2.12 -24.29 14.57
C ASN A 395 1.43 -25.51 15.20
N TYR A 396 1.23 -26.56 14.43
CA TYR A 396 0.48 -27.75 14.84
C TYR A 396 1.08 -28.51 16.03
N THR A 397 2.29 -28.15 16.46
CA THR A 397 2.96 -28.75 17.64
C THR A 397 2.73 -27.95 18.92
N ASN A 398 2.16 -26.75 18.86
CA ASN A 398 1.83 -25.93 20.01
C ASN A 398 0.51 -26.40 20.62
N ASP A 399 0.54 -26.88 21.85
CA ASP A 399 -0.62 -27.38 22.61
C ASP A 399 -1.17 -26.34 23.59
#